data_d2e9a4ce756377c1fd5d09b2e9cc40f4
#
_entry.id   d2e9a4ce756377c1fd5d09b2e9cc40f4
#
_cell.length_a   1.000
_cell.length_b   1.000
_cell.length_c   1.000
_cell.angle_alpha   90.00
_cell.angle_beta   90.00
_cell.angle_gamma   90.00
#
_symmetry.space_group_name_H-M   'P 1'
#
loop_
_entity.id
_entity.type
_entity.pdbx_description
1 polymer ?
#
loop_
_entity_poly.entity_id
_entity_poly.type
_entity_poly.pdbx_seq_one_letter_code
_entity_poly.pdbx_strand_id
1 'polypeptide(L)'
;MKLLNEILGTKYPIIQGGMANIATGEFAAACSNAGALGIIGAGGMNADTLRQNIRRCRELTDKPFGVNIMLMHPQADAFAQIVVEEKVAVVTTGAGNPGKYVSMWKAAGIKVIPVVAAAVLARHLEPLGIDAVIAEGTESGGHVGEMTTMALVPQVVDAVSIPVIAAGGIADGRQLAAALALGACGVQVGTCLLASEECPIHPNYKAALLKAGDSDTIVTGRTVGAPVRVLKNRMSREYVRQEKAGADKMELEKYTLGSLRRAVFEGDTVSGSLMAGQVAGMLHEVRPVADILADLWQGGRQRIAALNAEC
;
A
#
# COMPACT_ATOMS: atom_id res chain seq x y z
N MET A 1 12.38 4.97 20.32
CA MET A 1 11.34 4.29 19.51
C MET A 1 11.98 3.09 18.82
N LYS A 2 11.38 1.89 18.87
CA LYS A 2 11.83 0.74 18.07
C LYS A 2 11.45 0.98 16.61
N LEU A 3 12.37 0.69 15.68
CA LEU A 3 12.05 0.72 14.27
C LEU A 3 11.17 -0.48 13.86
N LEU A 4 10.44 -0.32 12.79
CA LEU A 4 9.49 -1.31 12.29
C LEU A 4 10.11 -2.68 12.00
N ASN A 5 11.34 -2.72 11.51
CA ASN A 5 12.07 -3.98 11.24
C ASN A 5 12.33 -4.78 12.52
N GLU A 6 12.53 -4.14 13.67
CA GLU A 6 12.65 -4.83 14.96
C GLU A 6 11.31 -5.43 15.42
N ILE A 7 10.19 -4.81 15.03
CA ILE A 7 8.83 -5.26 15.35
C ILE A 7 8.42 -6.45 14.46
N LEU A 8 8.80 -6.41 13.18
CA LEU A 8 8.36 -7.36 12.17
C LEU A 8 9.38 -8.48 11.86
N GLY A 9 10.62 -8.36 12.35
CA GLY A 9 11.69 -9.31 12.02
C GLY A 9 12.19 -9.21 10.58
N THR A 10 12.12 -8.02 9.98
CA THR A 10 12.59 -7.75 8.62
C THR A 10 13.98 -7.10 8.63
N LYS A 11 14.63 -7.00 7.46
CA LYS A 11 15.93 -6.32 7.33
C LYS A 11 15.77 -4.80 7.36
N TYR A 12 14.74 -4.28 6.70
CA TYR A 12 14.47 -2.86 6.58
C TYR A 12 13.13 -2.49 7.26
N PRO A 13 12.97 -1.27 7.78
CA PRO A 13 11.70 -0.80 8.34
C PRO A 13 10.72 -0.40 7.23
N ILE A 14 10.50 -1.31 6.28
CA ILE A 14 9.72 -1.07 5.05
C ILE A 14 8.71 -2.20 4.86
N ILE A 15 7.45 -1.81 4.55
CA ILE A 15 6.39 -2.70 4.09
C ILE A 15 6.15 -2.44 2.59
N GLN A 16 6.04 -3.50 1.80
CA GLN A 16 5.43 -3.41 0.48
C GLN A 16 3.92 -3.40 0.66
N GLY A 17 3.25 -2.34 0.20
CA GLY A 17 1.81 -2.18 0.37
C GLY A 17 0.98 -3.23 -0.35
N GLY A 18 -0.15 -3.62 0.25
CA GLY A 18 -1.11 -4.51 -0.40
C GLY A 18 -1.78 -3.83 -1.60
N MET A 19 -1.59 -4.37 -2.80
CA MET A 19 -2.11 -3.82 -4.06
C MET A 19 -2.96 -4.87 -4.77
N ALA A 20 -4.27 -4.61 -4.88
CA ALA A 20 -5.22 -5.52 -5.54
C ALA A 20 -4.76 -5.88 -6.97
N ASN A 21 -4.88 -7.14 -7.36
CA ASN A 21 -4.42 -7.72 -8.63
C ASN A 21 -2.90 -7.64 -8.91
N ILE A 22 -2.11 -6.97 -8.07
CA ILE A 22 -0.67 -6.72 -8.30
C ILE A 22 0.19 -7.47 -7.27
N ALA A 23 -0.15 -7.35 -5.99
CA ALA A 23 0.61 -7.95 -4.90
C ALA A 23 0.27 -9.44 -4.73
N THR A 24 0.87 -10.27 -5.60
CA THR A 24 0.76 -11.73 -5.60
C THR A 24 1.66 -12.37 -4.54
N GLY A 25 1.52 -13.68 -4.33
CA GLY A 25 2.40 -14.45 -3.45
C GLY A 25 3.87 -14.40 -3.88
N GLU A 26 4.14 -14.47 -5.19
CA GLU A 26 5.48 -14.36 -5.75
C GLU A 26 6.09 -12.98 -5.50
N PHE A 27 5.31 -11.92 -5.73
CA PHE A 27 5.79 -10.56 -5.52
C PHE A 27 6.03 -10.25 -4.04
N ALA A 28 5.14 -10.70 -3.16
CA ALA A 28 5.33 -10.57 -1.72
C ALA A 28 6.59 -11.33 -1.25
N ALA A 29 6.84 -12.55 -1.77
CA ALA A 29 8.05 -13.31 -1.47
C ALA A 29 9.31 -12.58 -1.95
N ALA A 30 9.30 -12.01 -3.16
CA ALA A 30 10.43 -11.24 -3.68
C ALA A 30 10.75 -10.02 -2.76
N CYS A 31 9.72 -9.28 -2.34
CA CYS A 31 9.88 -8.16 -1.40
C CYS A 31 10.41 -8.62 -0.03
N SER A 32 9.92 -9.76 0.49
CA SER A 32 10.39 -10.31 1.77
C SER A 32 11.85 -10.78 1.68
N ASN A 33 12.23 -11.46 0.61
CA ASN A 33 13.61 -11.89 0.36
C ASN A 33 14.56 -10.69 0.19
N ALA A 34 14.07 -9.59 -0.37
CA ALA A 34 14.82 -8.35 -0.50
C ALA A 34 14.95 -7.56 0.82
N GLY A 35 14.20 -7.95 1.86
CA GLY A 35 14.35 -7.42 3.22
C GLY A 35 13.26 -6.50 3.72
N ALA A 36 12.18 -6.27 2.97
CA ALA A 36 10.95 -5.63 3.44
C ALA A 36 9.97 -6.66 4.04
N LEU A 37 8.81 -6.22 4.52
CA LEU A 37 7.66 -7.10 4.72
C LEU A 37 6.85 -7.11 3.42
N GLY A 38 6.86 -8.23 2.70
CA GLY A 38 6.00 -8.45 1.54
C GLY A 38 4.54 -8.67 1.98
N ILE A 39 3.59 -8.10 1.27
CA ILE A 39 2.16 -8.20 1.57
C ILE A 39 1.40 -8.73 0.35
N ILE A 40 0.66 -9.81 0.51
CA ILE A 40 -0.27 -10.32 -0.50
C ILE A 40 -1.54 -9.47 -0.46
N GLY A 41 -1.97 -8.93 -1.59
CA GLY A 41 -3.16 -8.08 -1.71
C GLY A 41 -4.42 -8.90 -2.05
N ALA A 42 -5.24 -9.25 -1.06
CA ALA A 42 -6.42 -10.10 -1.26
C ALA A 42 -7.57 -9.45 -2.05
N GLY A 43 -7.55 -8.14 -2.27
CA GLY A 43 -8.68 -7.38 -2.82
C GLY A 43 -9.15 -7.78 -4.23
N GLY A 44 -8.38 -8.53 -5.00
CA GLY A 44 -8.74 -9.06 -6.31
C GLY A 44 -8.90 -10.59 -6.36
N MET A 45 -8.91 -11.26 -5.20
CA MET A 45 -8.87 -12.71 -5.06
C MET A 45 -10.19 -13.27 -4.54
N ASN A 46 -10.42 -14.56 -4.74
CA ASN A 46 -11.35 -15.36 -3.96
C ASN A 46 -10.59 -16.17 -2.88
N ALA A 47 -11.31 -16.90 -2.03
CA ALA A 47 -10.76 -17.67 -0.93
C ALA A 47 -9.69 -18.69 -1.38
N ASP A 48 -9.95 -19.42 -2.47
CA ASP A 48 -9.01 -20.43 -2.99
C ASP A 48 -7.76 -19.78 -3.55
N THR A 49 -7.90 -18.70 -4.31
CA THR A 49 -6.78 -17.94 -4.86
C THR A 49 -5.91 -17.33 -3.76
N LEU A 50 -6.53 -16.79 -2.69
CA LEU A 50 -5.77 -16.27 -1.56
C LEU A 50 -4.94 -17.37 -0.91
N ARG A 51 -5.54 -18.54 -0.64
CA ARG A 51 -4.84 -19.68 -0.05
C ARG A 51 -3.67 -20.15 -0.92
N GLN A 52 -3.89 -20.25 -2.23
CA GLN A 52 -2.83 -20.59 -3.18
C GLN A 52 -1.68 -19.58 -3.14
N ASN A 53 -1.97 -18.27 -3.13
CA ASN A 53 -0.96 -17.22 -3.05
C ASN A 53 -0.16 -17.27 -1.73
N ILE A 54 -0.81 -17.53 -0.59
CA ILE A 54 -0.13 -17.68 0.71
C ILE A 54 0.84 -18.88 0.66
N ARG A 55 0.37 -20.03 0.17
CA ARG A 55 1.20 -21.23 0.06
C ARG A 55 2.36 -21.03 -0.91
N ARG A 56 2.09 -20.42 -2.05
CA ARG A 56 3.13 -20.07 -3.03
C ARG A 56 4.17 -19.11 -2.46
N CYS A 57 3.77 -18.10 -1.72
CA CYS A 57 4.69 -17.19 -1.02
C CYS A 57 5.61 -17.99 -0.06
N ARG A 58 5.03 -18.91 0.73
CA ARG A 58 5.78 -19.73 1.69
C ARG A 58 6.78 -20.68 1.03
N GLU A 59 6.50 -21.17 -0.18
CA GLU A 59 7.44 -21.97 -0.97
C GLU A 59 8.66 -21.15 -1.43
N LEU A 60 8.50 -19.84 -1.62
CA LEU A 60 9.50 -18.95 -2.20
C LEU A 60 10.32 -18.17 -1.17
N THR A 61 9.87 -18.14 0.10
CA THR A 61 10.57 -17.41 1.16
C THR A 61 10.37 -18.05 2.53
N ASP A 62 11.43 -18.02 3.34
CA ASP A 62 11.42 -18.32 4.78
C ASP A 62 11.23 -17.05 5.64
N LYS A 63 11.17 -15.87 5.02
CA LYS A 63 11.04 -14.57 5.67
C LYS A 63 9.58 -14.28 6.02
N PRO A 64 9.33 -13.40 7.01
CA PRO A 64 7.97 -12.98 7.32
C PRO A 64 7.31 -12.28 6.13
N PHE A 65 6.03 -12.58 5.92
CA PHE A 65 5.14 -11.88 4.99
C PHE A 65 3.76 -11.71 5.59
N GLY A 66 2.95 -10.87 4.98
CA GLY A 66 1.60 -10.61 5.44
C GLY A 66 0.55 -10.69 4.34
N VAL A 67 -0.70 -10.46 4.74
CA VAL A 67 -1.87 -10.38 3.85
C VAL A 67 -2.60 -9.07 4.12
N ASN A 68 -2.95 -8.34 3.06
CA ASN A 68 -3.86 -7.19 3.15
C ASN A 68 -5.28 -7.65 2.85
N ILE A 69 -6.19 -7.38 3.78
CA ILE A 69 -7.62 -7.66 3.66
C ILE A 69 -8.40 -6.35 3.55
N MET A 70 -9.05 -6.15 2.40
CA MET A 70 -10.03 -5.08 2.24
C MET A 70 -11.33 -5.52 2.92
N LEU A 71 -11.70 -4.86 4.03
CA LEU A 71 -12.79 -5.33 4.89
C LEU A 71 -14.19 -5.20 4.28
N MET A 72 -14.32 -4.39 3.22
CA MET A 72 -15.55 -4.32 2.42
C MET A 72 -15.67 -5.45 1.38
N HIS A 73 -14.68 -6.32 1.24
CA HIS A 73 -14.72 -7.42 0.29
C HIS A 73 -15.79 -8.45 0.71
N PRO A 74 -16.62 -8.98 -0.22
CA PRO A 74 -17.68 -9.94 0.13
C PRO A 74 -17.20 -11.20 0.86
N GLN A 75 -15.95 -11.62 0.62
CA GLN A 75 -15.33 -12.77 1.27
C GLN A 75 -14.38 -12.40 2.43
N ALA A 76 -14.50 -11.20 3.01
CA ALA A 76 -13.60 -10.77 4.10
C ALA A 76 -13.59 -11.74 5.28
N ASP A 77 -14.74 -12.33 5.64
CA ASP A 77 -14.85 -13.32 6.72
C ASP A 77 -14.05 -14.60 6.39
N ALA A 78 -14.14 -15.10 5.15
CA ALA A 78 -13.36 -16.24 4.71
C ALA A 78 -11.86 -15.94 4.70
N PHE A 79 -11.46 -14.76 4.23
CA PHE A 79 -10.06 -14.32 4.25
C PHE A 79 -9.51 -14.24 5.67
N ALA A 80 -10.32 -13.74 6.62
CA ALA A 80 -9.96 -13.64 8.02
C ALA A 80 -9.69 -15.01 8.67
N GLN A 81 -10.40 -16.05 8.26
CA GLN A 81 -10.15 -17.41 8.70
C GLN A 81 -8.91 -18.02 8.02
N ILE A 82 -8.76 -17.83 6.71
CA ILE A 82 -7.64 -18.36 5.94
C ILE A 82 -6.29 -17.88 6.50
N VAL A 83 -6.15 -16.61 6.86
CA VAL A 83 -4.89 -16.10 7.42
C VAL A 83 -4.54 -16.75 8.76
N VAL A 84 -5.52 -17.18 9.55
CA VAL A 84 -5.33 -17.95 10.78
C VAL A 84 -4.90 -19.38 10.48
N GLU A 85 -5.65 -20.07 9.63
CA GLU A 85 -5.37 -21.45 9.21
C GLU A 85 -3.98 -21.59 8.58
N GLU A 86 -3.63 -20.63 7.73
CA GLU A 86 -2.33 -20.58 7.05
C GLU A 86 -1.23 -19.91 7.89
N LYS A 87 -1.49 -19.53 9.16
CA LYS A 87 -0.50 -18.97 10.10
C LYS A 87 0.31 -17.81 9.51
N VAL A 88 -0.38 -16.84 8.92
CA VAL A 88 0.24 -15.65 8.35
C VAL A 88 0.82 -14.78 9.48
N ALA A 89 1.99 -14.19 9.30
CA ALA A 89 2.65 -13.43 10.36
C ALA A 89 1.97 -12.07 10.65
N VAL A 90 1.48 -11.41 9.59
CA VAL A 90 0.94 -10.05 9.67
C VAL A 90 -0.31 -9.93 8.82
N VAL A 91 -1.33 -9.26 9.34
CA VAL A 91 -2.51 -8.82 8.58
C VAL A 91 -2.53 -7.30 8.58
N THR A 92 -2.60 -6.71 7.39
CA THR A 92 -2.96 -5.30 7.21
C THR A 92 -4.41 -5.21 6.74
N THR A 93 -5.12 -4.16 7.11
CA THR A 93 -6.51 -3.99 6.68
C THR A 93 -6.76 -2.59 6.16
N GLY A 94 -7.68 -2.47 5.21
CA GLY A 94 -8.20 -1.19 4.72
C GLY A 94 -9.69 -1.25 4.50
N ALA A 95 -10.32 -0.10 4.27
CA ALA A 95 -11.73 0.03 3.94
C ALA A 95 -12.69 -0.65 4.96
N GLY A 96 -12.56 -0.30 6.24
CA GLY A 96 -13.45 -0.79 7.29
C GLY A 96 -12.79 -0.90 8.66
N ASN A 97 -13.57 -1.36 9.66
CA ASN A 97 -13.12 -1.57 11.03
C ASN A 97 -12.78 -3.06 11.23
N PRO A 98 -11.53 -3.44 11.60
CA PRO A 98 -11.13 -4.82 11.82
C PRO A 98 -11.63 -5.43 13.15
N GLY A 99 -12.34 -4.66 13.99
CA GLY A 99 -12.65 -5.01 15.39
C GLY A 99 -13.19 -6.43 15.58
N LYS A 100 -14.07 -6.88 14.69
CA LYS A 100 -14.64 -8.24 14.79
C LYS A 100 -13.63 -9.37 14.60
N TYR A 101 -12.45 -9.10 14.03
CA TYR A 101 -11.44 -10.11 13.73
C TYR A 101 -10.20 -10.03 14.65
N VAL A 102 -9.96 -8.87 15.28
CA VAL A 102 -8.72 -8.62 16.03
C VAL A 102 -8.45 -9.68 17.08
N SER A 103 -9.45 -10.02 17.89
CA SER A 103 -9.28 -11.03 18.97
C SER A 103 -8.87 -12.39 18.42
N MET A 104 -9.48 -12.84 17.31
CA MET A 104 -9.14 -14.11 16.66
C MET A 104 -7.70 -14.08 16.10
N TRP A 105 -7.32 -13.01 15.41
CA TRP A 105 -5.97 -12.87 14.85
C TRP A 105 -4.91 -12.78 15.96
N LYS A 106 -5.18 -12.03 17.02
CA LYS A 106 -4.27 -11.94 18.18
C LYS A 106 -4.10 -13.29 18.90
N ALA A 107 -5.17 -14.05 19.08
CA ALA A 107 -5.12 -15.40 19.65
C ALA A 107 -4.27 -16.37 18.78
N ALA A 108 -4.24 -16.15 17.47
CA ALA A 108 -3.40 -16.90 16.53
C ALA A 108 -1.94 -16.37 16.43
N GLY A 109 -1.57 -15.35 17.21
CA GLY A 109 -0.24 -14.73 17.17
C GLY A 109 0.03 -13.83 15.97
N ILE A 110 -1.01 -13.47 15.22
CA ILE A 110 -0.91 -12.60 14.04
C ILE A 110 -0.81 -11.13 14.49
N LYS A 111 0.12 -10.38 13.91
CA LYS A 111 0.19 -8.92 14.09
C LYS A 111 -0.85 -8.23 13.21
N VAL A 112 -1.59 -7.30 13.80
CA VAL A 112 -2.70 -6.59 13.14
C VAL A 112 -2.32 -5.13 12.95
N ILE A 113 -2.26 -4.67 11.69
CA ILE A 113 -1.78 -3.33 11.31
C ILE A 113 -2.76 -2.69 10.31
N PRO A 114 -3.82 -2.02 10.78
CA PRO A 114 -4.78 -1.37 9.90
C PRO A 114 -4.22 -0.10 9.24
N VAL A 115 -4.72 0.22 8.06
CA VAL A 115 -4.47 1.47 7.34
C VAL A 115 -5.52 2.51 7.75
N VAL A 116 -5.06 3.71 8.08
CA VAL A 116 -5.90 4.84 8.47
C VAL A 116 -5.54 6.10 7.68
N ALA A 117 -6.54 6.91 7.38
CA ALA A 117 -6.40 8.19 6.68
C ALA A 117 -6.69 9.41 7.58
N ALA A 118 -6.87 9.18 8.89
CA ALA A 118 -7.12 10.24 9.88
C ALA A 118 -6.74 9.78 11.30
N ALA A 119 -6.28 10.70 12.14
CA ALA A 119 -5.91 10.43 13.51
C ALA A 119 -7.07 9.92 14.38
N VAL A 120 -8.30 10.37 14.11
CA VAL A 120 -9.50 9.90 14.82
C VAL A 120 -9.71 8.39 14.62
N LEU A 121 -9.41 7.86 13.43
CA LEU A 121 -9.51 6.42 13.15
C LEU A 121 -8.46 5.64 13.93
N ALA A 122 -7.22 6.12 14.00
CA ALA A 122 -6.16 5.50 14.79
C ALA A 122 -6.54 5.40 16.27
N ARG A 123 -7.01 6.50 16.87
CA ARG A 123 -7.52 6.51 18.27
C ARG A 123 -8.65 5.52 18.50
N HIS A 124 -9.54 5.35 17.53
CA HIS A 124 -10.66 4.41 17.64
C HIS A 124 -10.20 2.94 17.57
N LEU A 125 -9.13 2.67 16.83
CA LEU A 125 -8.64 1.30 16.62
C LEU A 125 -7.66 0.84 17.71
N GLU A 126 -6.89 1.74 18.32
CA GLU A 126 -5.88 1.40 19.33
C GLU A 126 -6.43 0.56 20.48
N PRO A 127 -7.62 0.89 21.11
CA PRO A 127 -8.19 0.10 22.19
C PRO A 127 -8.56 -1.36 21.82
N LEU A 128 -8.61 -1.67 20.52
CA LEU A 128 -8.89 -3.03 20.04
C LEU A 128 -7.68 -3.97 20.19
N GLY A 129 -6.49 -3.45 20.57
CA GLY A 129 -5.28 -4.24 20.78
C GLY A 129 -4.49 -4.53 19.49
N ILE A 130 -4.62 -3.66 18.50
CA ILE A 130 -3.80 -3.71 17.27
C ILE A 130 -2.32 -3.42 17.57
N ASP A 131 -1.40 -3.90 16.73
CA ASP A 131 0.05 -3.84 16.98
C ASP A 131 0.72 -2.56 16.48
N ALA A 132 0.16 -1.93 15.44
CA ALA A 132 0.62 -0.68 14.85
C ALA A 132 -0.48 -0.13 13.93
N VAL A 133 -0.31 1.09 13.42
CA VAL A 133 -1.17 1.66 12.37
C VAL A 133 -0.34 2.15 11.19
N ILE A 134 -0.88 2.05 9.98
CA ILE A 134 -0.34 2.68 8.78
C ILE A 134 -1.12 3.97 8.52
N ALA A 135 -0.47 5.12 8.69
CA ALA A 135 -1.02 6.42 8.35
C ALA A 135 -0.76 6.72 6.87
N GLU A 136 -1.82 6.60 6.05
CA GLU A 136 -1.71 6.73 4.59
C GLU A 136 -2.25 8.07 4.09
N GLY A 137 -1.33 8.90 3.58
CA GLY A 137 -1.66 10.21 3.00
C GLY A 137 -2.22 10.12 1.59
N THR A 138 -2.87 11.21 1.18
CA THR A 138 -3.55 11.35 -0.12
C THR A 138 -2.62 11.23 -1.33
N GLU A 139 -1.30 11.31 -1.15
CA GLU A 139 -0.30 11.13 -2.21
C GLU A 139 -0.20 9.69 -2.70
N SER A 140 -0.78 8.72 -1.98
CA SER A 140 -0.78 7.30 -2.37
C SER A 140 -1.53 7.05 -3.67
N GLY A 141 -1.29 5.89 -4.29
CA GLY A 141 -2.07 5.36 -5.41
C GLY A 141 -3.23 4.49 -4.91
N GLY A 142 -4.26 4.31 -5.74
CA GLY A 142 -5.45 3.57 -5.34
C GLY A 142 -6.38 4.40 -4.46
N HIS A 143 -7.06 3.77 -3.51
CA HIS A 143 -7.98 4.48 -2.59
C HIS A 143 -7.21 5.47 -1.73
N VAL A 144 -7.71 6.70 -1.64
CA VAL A 144 -7.03 7.78 -0.91
C VAL A 144 -7.95 8.48 0.06
N GLY A 145 -7.37 8.95 1.18
CA GLY A 145 -8.00 9.94 2.05
C GLY A 145 -7.79 11.37 1.56
N GLU A 146 -8.08 12.34 2.41
CA GLU A 146 -7.94 13.78 2.08
C GLU A 146 -6.63 14.38 2.59
N MET A 147 -6.09 13.88 3.73
CA MET A 147 -4.91 14.47 4.36
C MET A 147 -3.63 14.09 3.62
N THR A 148 -2.70 15.04 3.51
CA THR A 148 -1.35 14.77 3.01
C THR A 148 -0.50 14.06 4.07
N THR A 149 0.48 13.28 3.65
CA THR A 149 1.37 12.51 4.53
C THR A 149 2.08 13.39 5.55
N MET A 150 2.59 14.56 5.11
CA MET A 150 3.28 15.53 5.96
C MET A 150 2.40 16.04 7.11
N ALA A 151 1.10 16.20 6.90
CA ALA A 151 0.16 16.66 7.92
C ALA A 151 -0.45 15.50 8.73
N LEU A 152 -0.65 14.33 8.11
CA LEU A 152 -1.31 13.18 8.73
C LEU A 152 -0.41 12.48 9.75
N VAL A 153 0.83 12.18 9.36
CA VAL A 153 1.73 11.32 10.17
C VAL A 153 1.96 11.88 11.58
N PRO A 154 2.35 13.16 11.79
CA PRO A 154 2.57 13.68 13.14
C PRO A 154 1.27 13.70 13.96
N GLN A 155 0.11 14.00 13.35
CA GLN A 155 -1.17 13.95 14.05
C GLN A 155 -1.56 12.54 14.50
N VAL A 156 -1.21 11.51 13.71
CA VAL A 156 -1.43 10.12 14.13
C VAL A 156 -0.42 9.72 15.22
N VAL A 157 0.85 10.11 15.10
CA VAL A 157 1.88 9.86 16.11
C VAL A 157 1.49 10.46 17.47
N ASP A 158 0.98 11.69 17.47
CA ASP A 158 0.53 12.36 18.71
C ASP A 158 -0.76 11.77 19.27
N ALA A 159 -1.53 11.06 18.45
CA ALA A 159 -2.87 10.57 18.81
C ALA A 159 -2.88 9.17 19.44
N VAL A 160 -1.82 8.37 19.27
CA VAL A 160 -1.75 6.98 19.72
C VAL A 160 -0.41 6.67 20.38
N SER A 161 -0.37 5.63 21.23
CA SER A 161 0.84 5.13 21.87
C SER A 161 1.51 3.98 21.12
N ILE A 162 0.80 3.37 20.17
CA ILE A 162 1.31 2.28 19.34
C ILE A 162 2.16 2.79 18.16
N PRO A 163 3.06 1.97 17.59
CA PRO A 163 3.87 2.34 16.46
C PRO A 163 3.07 2.84 15.26
N VAL A 164 3.53 3.92 14.63
CA VAL A 164 2.94 4.52 13.43
C VAL A 164 3.86 4.31 12.23
N ILE A 165 3.32 3.85 11.14
CA ILE A 165 4.00 3.60 9.86
C ILE A 165 3.49 4.63 8.85
N ALA A 166 4.38 5.38 8.20
CA ALA A 166 3.99 6.35 7.19
C ALA A 166 3.79 5.69 5.83
N ALA A 167 2.75 6.10 5.10
CA ALA A 167 2.47 5.66 3.75
C ALA A 167 1.96 6.82 2.88
N GLY A 168 2.16 6.71 1.57
CA GLY A 168 1.81 7.77 0.62
C GLY A 168 2.96 8.75 0.38
N GLY A 169 3.28 9.01 -0.89
CA GLY A 169 4.30 9.97 -1.26
C GLY A 169 5.76 9.54 -0.97
N ILE A 170 6.03 8.25 -0.82
CA ILE A 170 7.37 7.74 -0.44
C ILE A 170 7.93 6.87 -1.57
N ALA A 171 9.05 7.28 -2.16
CA ALA A 171 9.73 6.57 -3.25
C ALA A 171 11.25 6.55 -3.14
N ASP A 172 11.86 7.43 -2.34
CA ASP A 172 13.30 7.47 -2.11
C ASP A 172 13.67 7.74 -0.64
N GLY A 173 14.98 7.74 -0.37
CA GLY A 173 15.51 7.91 0.98
C GLY A 173 15.21 9.28 1.62
N ARG A 174 14.96 10.33 0.83
CA ARG A 174 14.62 11.66 1.37
C ARG A 174 13.26 11.62 2.07
N GLN A 175 12.28 10.96 1.44
CA GLN A 175 10.94 10.81 1.98
C GLN A 175 10.90 9.81 3.14
N LEU A 176 11.72 8.74 3.10
CA LEU A 176 11.88 7.85 4.24
C LEU A 176 12.46 8.60 5.45
N ALA A 177 13.50 9.40 5.27
CA ALA A 177 14.08 10.22 6.33
C ALA A 177 13.06 11.21 6.91
N ALA A 178 12.28 11.87 6.05
CA ALA A 178 11.20 12.76 6.46
C ALA A 178 10.12 12.02 7.29
N ALA A 179 9.70 10.83 6.86
CA ALA A 179 8.74 10.01 7.60
C ALA A 179 9.24 9.66 9.02
N LEU A 180 10.50 9.26 9.15
CA LEU A 180 11.12 9.01 10.46
C LEU A 180 11.21 10.29 11.32
N ALA A 181 11.54 11.43 10.72
CA ALA A 181 11.57 12.74 11.41
C ALA A 181 10.18 13.18 11.90
N LEU A 182 9.10 12.79 11.20
CA LEU A 182 7.71 13.01 11.63
C LEU A 182 7.26 12.07 12.75
N GLY A 183 8.11 11.14 13.20
CA GLY A 183 7.84 10.21 14.30
C GLY A 183 7.35 8.82 13.86
N ALA A 184 7.31 8.51 12.56
CA ALA A 184 7.00 7.16 12.10
C ALA A 184 8.12 6.17 12.46
N CYS A 185 7.76 4.91 12.76
CA CYS A 185 8.72 3.83 13.03
C CYS A 185 9.25 3.14 11.76
N GLY A 186 8.70 3.45 10.60
CA GLY A 186 8.99 2.89 9.30
C GLY A 186 8.01 3.36 8.26
N VAL A 187 8.07 2.79 7.06
CA VAL A 187 7.25 3.21 5.93
C VAL A 187 6.56 2.04 5.22
N GLN A 188 5.40 2.31 4.62
CA GLN A 188 4.80 1.46 3.60
C GLN A 188 4.94 2.12 2.25
N VAL A 189 5.39 1.39 1.24
CA VAL A 189 5.58 1.87 -0.13
C VAL A 189 4.85 0.98 -1.14
N GLY A 190 4.36 1.58 -2.20
CA GLY A 190 3.67 0.86 -3.29
C GLY A 190 4.19 1.29 -4.65
N THR A 191 4.00 2.55 -5.02
CA THR A 191 4.23 3.07 -6.37
C THR A 191 5.67 2.86 -6.87
N CYS A 192 6.69 3.07 -6.04
CA CYS A 192 8.08 2.82 -6.44
C CYS A 192 8.34 1.34 -6.77
N LEU A 193 7.63 0.42 -6.12
CA LEU A 193 7.76 -1.02 -6.37
C LEU A 193 7.00 -1.48 -7.63
N LEU A 194 6.10 -0.67 -8.20
CA LEU A 194 5.51 -0.95 -9.51
C LEU A 194 6.58 -0.92 -10.62
N ALA A 195 7.66 -0.15 -10.43
CA ALA A 195 8.80 -0.09 -11.32
C ALA A 195 9.87 -1.17 -11.01
N SER A 196 9.52 -2.22 -10.26
CA SER A 196 10.45 -3.33 -10.05
C SER A 196 10.32 -4.40 -11.14
N GLU A 197 11.42 -5.14 -11.35
CA GLU A 197 11.47 -6.27 -12.29
C GLU A 197 10.45 -7.34 -11.90
N GLU A 198 10.36 -7.65 -10.60
CA GLU A 198 9.54 -8.69 -10.02
C GLU A 198 8.04 -8.33 -9.92
N CYS A 199 7.69 -7.05 -10.07
CA CYS A 199 6.29 -6.63 -10.08
C CYS A 199 5.57 -7.19 -11.32
N PRO A 200 4.46 -7.96 -11.15
CA PRO A 200 3.84 -8.72 -12.23
C PRO A 200 2.91 -7.90 -13.15
N ILE A 201 2.95 -6.57 -13.08
CA ILE A 201 2.15 -5.74 -13.97
C ILE A 201 2.66 -5.78 -15.40
N HIS A 202 1.73 -5.62 -16.34
CA HIS A 202 2.03 -5.63 -17.78
C HIS A 202 3.11 -4.58 -18.14
N PRO A 203 4.04 -4.86 -19.08
CA PRO A 203 5.08 -3.91 -19.49
C PRO A 203 4.56 -2.54 -19.94
N ASN A 204 3.39 -2.47 -20.57
CA ASN A 204 2.75 -1.21 -20.94
C ASN A 204 2.43 -0.34 -19.73
N TYR A 205 2.02 -0.96 -18.61
CA TYR A 205 1.76 -0.24 -17.36
C TYR A 205 3.08 0.32 -16.80
N LYS A 206 4.15 -0.49 -16.75
CA LYS A 206 5.49 0.00 -16.35
C LYS A 206 5.95 1.15 -17.23
N ALA A 207 5.79 1.03 -18.57
CA ALA A 207 6.15 2.08 -19.50
C ALA A 207 5.34 3.38 -19.31
N ALA A 208 4.04 3.27 -18.99
CA ALA A 208 3.21 4.44 -18.68
C ALA A 208 3.64 5.10 -17.36
N LEU A 209 4.01 4.28 -16.35
CA LEU A 209 4.52 4.76 -15.08
C LEU A 209 5.83 5.55 -15.23
N LEU A 210 6.79 5.02 -16.00
CA LEU A 210 8.10 5.67 -16.23
C LEU A 210 8.02 6.94 -17.08
N LYS A 211 6.91 7.15 -17.80
CA LYS A 211 6.64 8.37 -18.57
C LYS A 211 5.92 9.44 -17.78
N ALA A 212 5.43 9.10 -16.58
CA ALA A 212 4.64 10.04 -15.79
C ALA A 212 5.51 11.18 -15.26
N GLY A 213 5.02 12.39 -15.41
CA GLY A 213 5.57 13.59 -14.78
C GLY A 213 4.92 13.86 -13.42
N ASP A 214 5.31 14.96 -12.81
CA ASP A 214 4.88 15.42 -11.49
C ASP A 214 3.35 15.67 -11.36
N SER A 215 2.73 16.05 -12.47
CA SER A 215 1.30 16.38 -12.53
C SER A 215 0.43 15.29 -13.19
N ASP A 216 0.98 14.09 -13.48
CA ASP A 216 0.29 13.07 -14.28
C ASP A 216 -0.56 12.09 -13.47
N THR A 217 -0.87 12.39 -12.22
CA THR A 217 -1.91 11.67 -11.47
C THR A 217 -3.19 12.50 -11.34
N ILE A 218 -4.32 11.82 -11.15
CA ILE A 218 -5.63 12.42 -10.90
C ILE A 218 -6.41 11.54 -9.93
N VAL A 219 -7.28 12.15 -9.12
CA VAL A 219 -8.21 11.41 -8.24
C VAL A 219 -9.59 11.41 -8.88
N THR A 220 -10.15 10.22 -9.06
CA THR A 220 -11.52 9.96 -9.52
C THR A 220 -12.39 9.60 -8.32
N GLY A 221 -13.71 9.75 -8.40
CA GLY A 221 -14.67 9.21 -7.43
C GLY A 221 -14.85 10.01 -6.14
N ARG A 222 -14.39 11.26 -6.06
CA ARG A 222 -14.58 12.09 -4.87
C ARG A 222 -16.06 12.38 -4.58
N THR A 223 -16.85 12.71 -5.60
CA THR A 223 -18.27 13.07 -5.45
C THR A 223 -19.14 11.90 -5.03
N VAL A 224 -18.68 10.68 -5.32
CA VAL A 224 -19.41 9.42 -4.97
C VAL A 224 -18.83 8.70 -3.77
N GLY A 225 -17.91 9.34 -3.02
CA GLY A 225 -17.34 8.81 -1.79
C GLY A 225 -16.38 7.63 -1.97
N ALA A 226 -15.83 7.45 -3.18
CA ALA A 226 -14.87 6.38 -3.51
C ALA A 226 -13.62 6.95 -4.23
N PRO A 227 -12.86 7.84 -3.58
CA PRO A 227 -11.72 8.50 -4.22
C PRO A 227 -10.58 7.53 -4.51
N VAL A 228 -10.13 7.51 -5.78
CA VAL A 228 -9.04 6.64 -6.26
C VAL A 228 -8.05 7.45 -7.08
N ARG A 229 -6.76 7.42 -6.69
CA ARG A 229 -5.68 8.05 -7.47
C ARG A 229 -5.14 7.09 -8.53
N VAL A 230 -5.10 7.58 -9.77
CA VAL A 230 -4.60 6.87 -10.94
C VAL A 230 -3.71 7.77 -11.81
N LEU A 231 -2.91 7.20 -12.70
CA LEU A 231 -2.28 7.98 -13.79
C LEU A 231 -3.37 8.53 -14.72
N LYS A 232 -3.13 9.73 -15.24
CA LYS A 232 -4.00 10.36 -16.23
C LYS A 232 -3.98 9.60 -17.55
N ASN A 233 -5.11 9.13 -17.99
CA ASN A 233 -5.33 8.55 -19.32
C ASN A 233 -6.69 8.99 -19.88
N ARG A 234 -7.13 8.41 -20.99
CA ARG A 234 -8.43 8.73 -21.59
C ARG A 234 -9.58 8.45 -20.64
N MET A 235 -9.57 7.27 -20.00
CA MET A 235 -10.63 6.85 -19.09
C MET A 235 -10.72 7.78 -17.88
N SER A 236 -9.62 8.05 -17.19
CA SER A 236 -9.64 8.86 -15.97
C SER A 236 -10.04 10.32 -16.22
N ARG A 237 -9.65 10.89 -17.38
CA ARG A 237 -10.09 12.24 -17.77
C ARG A 237 -11.59 12.27 -18.07
N GLU A 238 -12.10 11.25 -18.79
CA GLU A 238 -13.53 11.14 -19.09
C GLU A 238 -14.34 10.93 -17.80
N TYR A 239 -13.88 10.06 -16.90
CA TYR A 239 -14.49 9.85 -15.60
C TYR A 239 -14.66 11.18 -14.85
N VAL A 240 -13.58 11.95 -14.70
CA VAL A 240 -13.63 13.26 -13.98
C VAL A 240 -14.51 14.26 -14.71
N ARG A 241 -14.58 14.22 -16.05
CA ARG A 241 -15.50 15.07 -16.82
C ARG A 241 -16.95 14.75 -16.50
N GLN A 242 -17.32 13.47 -16.47
CA GLN A 242 -18.67 13.01 -16.13
C GLN A 242 -19.00 13.28 -14.66
N GLU A 243 -18.07 13.04 -13.76
CA GLU A 243 -18.20 13.36 -12.34
C GLU A 243 -18.51 14.84 -12.10
N LYS A 244 -17.81 15.75 -12.78
CA LYS A 244 -18.09 17.20 -12.73
C LYS A 244 -19.40 17.59 -13.38
N ALA A 245 -19.91 16.80 -14.32
CA ALA A 245 -21.22 17.01 -14.95
C ALA A 245 -22.38 16.47 -14.08
N GLY A 246 -22.09 15.86 -12.92
CA GLY A 246 -23.10 15.37 -11.98
C GLY A 246 -23.55 13.93 -12.25
N ALA A 247 -22.77 13.14 -12.99
CA ALA A 247 -23.06 11.71 -13.20
C ALA A 247 -23.14 10.97 -11.86
N ASP A 248 -24.08 10.06 -11.74
CA ASP A 248 -24.28 9.25 -10.55
C ASP A 248 -23.24 8.11 -10.42
N LYS A 249 -23.25 7.45 -9.26
CA LYS A 249 -22.32 6.36 -8.97
C LYS A 249 -22.41 5.22 -10.00
N MET A 250 -23.61 4.83 -10.43
CA MET A 250 -23.81 3.74 -11.39
C MET A 250 -23.27 4.08 -12.79
N GLU A 251 -23.42 5.33 -13.20
CA GLU A 251 -22.87 5.83 -14.46
C GLU A 251 -21.34 5.83 -14.43
N LEU A 252 -20.75 6.29 -13.33
CA LEU A 252 -19.31 6.35 -13.15
C LEU A 252 -18.67 4.96 -13.00
N GLU A 253 -19.33 4.00 -12.36
CA GLU A 253 -18.85 2.62 -12.23
C GLU A 253 -18.62 1.93 -13.59
N LYS A 254 -19.37 2.29 -14.64
CA LYS A 254 -19.16 1.75 -16.00
C LYS A 254 -17.74 1.95 -16.52
N TYR A 255 -17.06 3.01 -16.10
CA TYR A 255 -15.67 3.29 -16.49
C TYR A 255 -14.64 2.45 -15.70
N THR A 256 -14.97 2.12 -14.45
CA THR A 256 -13.99 1.51 -13.52
C THR A 256 -14.18 0.01 -13.32
N LEU A 257 -15.32 -0.55 -13.68
CA LEU A 257 -15.59 -1.99 -13.55
C LEU A 257 -14.57 -2.82 -14.34
N GLY A 258 -13.76 -3.62 -13.65
CA GLY A 258 -12.69 -4.44 -14.23
C GLY A 258 -11.50 -3.66 -14.81
N SER A 259 -11.48 -2.33 -14.71
CA SER A 259 -10.47 -1.47 -15.34
C SER A 259 -9.06 -1.70 -14.77
N LEU A 260 -8.92 -1.94 -13.45
CA LEU A 260 -7.65 -2.28 -12.85
C LEU A 260 -7.11 -3.61 -13.40
N ARG A 261 -7.97 -4.62 -13.51
CA ARG A 261 -7.61 -5.93 -14.07
C ARG A 261 -7.09 -5.79 -15.51
N ARG A 262 -7.81 -5.03 -16.36
CA ARG A 262 -7.36 -4.75 -17.74
C ARG A 262 -5.99 -4.05 -17.77
N ALA A 263 -5.78 -3.06 -16.91
CA ALA A 263 -4.47 -2.39 -16.83
C ALA A 263 -3.35 -3.36 -16.43
N VAL A 264 -3.58 -4.17 -15.40
CA VAL A 264 -2.56 -5.05 -14.82
C VAL A 264 -2.21 -6.21 -15.74
N PHE A 265 -3.19 -6.91 -16.30
CA PHE A 265 -2.98 -8.17 -17.03
C PHE A 265 -2.97 -8.01 -18.55
N GLU A 266 -3.76 -7.06 -19.08
CA GLU A 266 -3.89 -6.86 -20.53
C GLU A 266 -3.08 -5.66 -21.04
N GLY A 267 -2.52 -4.86 -20.13
CA GLY A 267 -1.73 -3.68 -20.48
C GLY A 267 -2.54 -2.56 -21.11
N ASP A 268 -3.84 -2.50 -20.81
CA ASP A 268 -4.71 -1.42 -21.27
C ASP A 268 -4.40 -0.12 -20.52
N THR A 269 -3.60 0.73 -21.15
CA THR A 269 -3.25 2.05 -20.61
C THR A 269 -4.22 3.16 -20.99
N VAL A 270 -5.23 2.87 -21.82
CA VAL A 270 -6.19 3.85 -22.34
C VAL A 270 -7.47 3.86 -21.54
N SER A 271 -8.06 2.67 -21.28
CA SER A 271 -9.31 2.48 -20.53
C SER A 271 -9.11 1.73 -19.20
N GLY A 272 -7.90 1.31 -18.89
CA GLY A 272 -7.53 0.72 -17.61
C GLY A 272 -7.30 1.75 -16.50
N SER A 273 -7.49 1.34 -15.24
CA SER A 273 -7.11 2.12 -14.06
C SER A 273 -5.65 1.84 -13.70
N LEU A 274 -4.75 2.76 -14.01
CA LEU A 274 -3.34 2.65 -13.64
C LEU A 274 -3.15 3.30 -12.27
N MET A 275 -3.39 2.54 -11.20
CA MET A 275 -3.27 3.05 -9.82
C MET A 275 -1.81 3.36 -9.50
N ALA A 276 -1.49 4.62 -9.26
CA ALA A 276 -0.16 5.08 -8.89
C ALA A 276 -0.25 6.38 -8.09
N GLY A 277 0.64 6.54 -7.10
CA GLY A 277 0.75 7.75 -6.30
C GLY A 277 1.49 8.88 -7.00
N GLN A 278 1.51 10.05 -6.37
CA GLN A 278 2.15 11.26 -6.92
C GLN A 278 3.66 11.11 -7.15
N VAL A 279 4.31 10.21 -6.44
CA VAL A 279 5.74 9.89 -6.65
C VAL A 279 6.03 9.15 -7.96
N ALA A 280 5.01 8.84 -8.78
CA ALA A 280 5.21 8.27 -10.11
C ALA A 280 6.19 9.10 -10.96
N GLY A 281 6.14 10.44 -10.87
CA GLY A 281 7.05 11.34 -11.58
C GLY A 281 8.52 11.28 -11.13
N MET A 282 8.83 10.50 -10.11
CA MET A 282 10.20 10.28 -9.62
C MET A 282 10.81 8.95 -10.12
N LEU A 283 10.06 8.15 -10.87
CA LEU A 283 10.47 6.83 -11.32
C LEU A 283 10.92 6.88 -12.78
N HIS A 284 12.16 6.48 -13.04
CA HIS A 284 12.77 6.67 -14.37
C HIS A 284 13.25 5.37 -15.02
N GLU A 285 13.32 4.27 -14.25
CA GLU A 285 13.80 2.97 -14.73
C GLU A 285 13.14 1.80 -14.00
N VAL A 286 13.16 0.62 -14.62
CA VAL A 286 12.80 -0.64 -13.98
C VAL A 286 14.06 -1.24 -13.36
N ARG A 287 13.97 -1.65 -12.08
CA ARG A 287 15.11 -2.15 -11.30
C ARG A 287 14.71 -3.36 -10.46
N PRO A 288 15.67 -4.20 -10.04
CA PRO A 288 15.39 -5.23 -9.05
C PRO A 288 14.79 -4.63 -7.77
N VAL A 289 13.78 -5.32 -7.19
CA VAL A 289 13.15 -4.86 -5.94
C VAL A 289 14.17 -4.71 -4.80
N ALA A 290 15.21 -5.55 -4.79
CA ALA A 290 16.28 -5.51 -3.80
C ALA A 290 17.05 -4.18 -3.83
N ASP A 291 17.33 -3.65 -5.02
CA ASP A 291 18.03 -2.39 -5.20
C ASP A 291 17.16 -1.19 -4.79
N ILE A 292 15.87 -1.21 -5.18
CA ILE A 292 14.93 -0.16 -4.79
C ILE A 292 14.83 -0.07 -3.27
N LEU A 293 14.68 -1.19 -2.57
CA LEU A 293 14.56 -1.23 -1.10
C LEU A 293 15.87 -0.84 -0.40
N ALA A 294 17.01 -1.28 -0.94
CA ALA A 294 18.34 -0.94 -0.40
C ALA A 294 18.60 0.55 -0.52
N ASP A 295 18.34 1.16 -1.69
CA ASP A 295 18.54 2.58 -1.93
C ASP A 295 17.62 3.45 -1.07
N LEU A 296 16.36 3.02 -0.92
CA LEU A 296 15.40 3.69 -0.06
C LEU A 296 15.88 3.76 1.39
N TRP A 297 16.39 2.64 1.93
CA TRP A 297 16.92 2.59 3.29
C TRP A 297 18.25 3.31 3.45
N GLN A 298 19.22 3.02 2.57
CA GLN A 298 20.56 3.61 2.64
C GLN A 298 20.51 5.12 2.41
N GLY A 299 19.77 5.56 1.40
CA GLY A 299 19.56 6.99 1.11
C GLY A 299 18.89 7.72 2.28
N GLY A 300 17.94 7.08 2.96
CA GLY A 300 17.31 7.64 4.16
C GLY A 300 18.33 7.83 5.30
N ARG A 301 19.15 6.81 5.57
CA ARG A 301 20.22 6.90 6.58
C ARG A 301 21.26 7.97 6.25
N GLN A 302 21.68 8.05 4.99
CA GLN A 302 22.62 9.08 4.53
C GLN A 302 22.04 10.49 4.71
N ARG A 303 20.74 10.68 4.39
CA ARG A 303 20.10 11.98 4.56
C ARG A 303 20.00 12.40 6.03
N ILE A 304 19.65 11.46 6.92
CA ILE A 304 19.62 11.72 8.37
C ILE A 304 21.02 12.08 8.88
N ALA A 305 22.05 11.34 8.47
CA ALA A 305 23.42 11.62 8.88
C ALA A 305 23.90 13.01 8.40
N ALA A 306 23.57 13.39 7.16
CA ALA A 306 23.90 14.72 6.63
C ALA A 306 23.23 15.84 7.43
N LEU A 307 21.94 15.70 7.76
CA LEU A 307 21.24 16.70 8.58
C LEU A 307 21.83 16.82 9.98
N ASN A 308 22.20 15.71 10.61
CA ASN A 308 22.86 15.75 11.93
C ASN A 308 24.27 16.40 11.92
N ALA A 309 24.91 16.41 10.76
CA ALA A 309 26.24 17.08 10.63
C ALA A 309 26.11 18.59 10.34
N GLU A 310 24.94 19.05 9.87
CA GLU A 310 24.65 20.47 9.58
C GLU A 310 24.04 21.21 10.79
N CYS A 311 23.51 20.50 11.79
CA CYS A 311 22.97 21.02 13.06
C CYS A 311 23.96 20.92 14.20
#